data_a25d9fd2a1ab1be4648162c989922fef
#
_entry.id   a25d9fd2a1ab1be4648162c989922fef
#
_cell.length_a   1.000
_cell.length_b   1.000
_cell.length_c   1.000
_cell.angle_alpha   90.00
_cell.angle_beta   90.00
_cell.angle_gamma   90.00
#
_symmetry.space_group_name_H-M   'P 1'
#
loop_
_entity.id
_entity.type
_entity.pdbx_description
1 polymer ?
#
loop_
_entity_poly.entity_id
_entity_poly.type
_entity_poly.pdbx_seq_one_letter_code
_entity_poly.pdbx_strand_id
1 'polypeptide(L)'
;VHIFVENANALHEKALARGINFARVSDTEIRVAFDEETTEELFAEVLEILGLKDCAGKEIPAKFLRTSKYLTHPVFNTNHSETAMMRYLRNLADKDLALDRTMIPLGSCTMKLNSVTEMEAVTWPEFASLHPFAPADQSVGSRKLIKQLSDWLVAITGYDAVSLQPNAGSQGEFAGLLAIRNYHDSRGDQARNICLIPSSAHGTNAASAVMAGMKVVVIDCDENGNVSV
;
A
#
# COMPACT_ATOMS: atom_id res chain seq x y z
N VAL A 1 6.52 -16.67 -9.78
CA VAL A 1 6.67 -17.71 -10.82
C VAL A 1 5.30 -18.29 -11.12
N HIS A 2 5.05 -18.62 -12.39
CA HIS A 2 3.83 -19.22 -12.89
C HIS A 2 4.13 -20.64 -13.33
N ILE A 3 3.40 -21.63 -12.82
CA ILE A 3 3.73 -23.05 -12.97
C ILE A 3 2.48 -23.79 -13.45
N PHE A 4 2.63 -24.56 -14.53
CA PHE A 4 1.60 -25.46 -15.01
C PHE A 4 1.82 -26.85 -14.41
N VAL A 5 0.77 -27.46 -13.89
CA VAL A 5 0.80 -28.69 -13.11
C VAL A 5 -0.39 -29.59 -13.52
N GLU A 6 -0.31 -30.88 -13.27
CA GLU A 6 -1.41 -31.80 -13.58
C GLU A 6 -2.61 -31.63 -12.63
N ASN A 7 -2.34 -31.31 -11.36
CA ASN A 7 -3.37 -31.14 -10.34
C ASN A 7 -2.97 -30.06 -9.33
N ALA A 8 -3.44 -28.84 -9.57
CA ALA A 8 -3.17 -27.67 -8.73
C ALA A 8 -3.77 -27.81 -7.32
N ASN A 9 -4.93 -28.48 -7.18
CA ASN A 9 -5.55 -28.69 -5.89
C ASN A 9 -4.68 -29.56 -4.98
N ALA A 10 -4.20 -30.69 -5.45
CA ALA A 10 -3.37 -31.59 -4.67
C ALA A 10 -2.06 -30.92 -4.21
N LEU A 11 -1.45 -30.08 -5.07
CA LEU A 11 -0.26 -29.33 -4.70
C LEU A 11 -0.57 -28.21 -3.71
N HIS A 12 -1.70 -27.52 -3.87
CA HIS A 12 -2.14 -26.49 -2.92
C HIS A 12 -2.36 -27.10 -1.53
N GLU A 13 -3.08 -28.23 -1.43
CA GLU A 13 -3.31 -28.92 -0.16
C GLU A 13 -1.99 -29.41 0.49
N LYS A 14 -1.07 -29.94 -0.33
CA LYS A 14 0.25 -30.36 0.14
C LYS A 14 1.07 -29.19 0.70
N ALA A 15 1.01 -28.02 0.05
CA ALA A 15 1.65 -26.78 0.52
C ALA A 15 1.00 -26.28 1.80
N LEU A 16 -0.33 -26.24 1.84
CA LEU A 16 -1.12 -25.79 2.98
C LEU A 16 -0.84 -26.62 4.23
N ALA A 17 -0.70 -27.94 4.09
CA ALA A 17 -0.34 -28.85 5.17
C ALA A 17 1.06 -28.56 5.79
N ARG A 18 1.90 -27.82 5.05
CA ARG A 18 3.22 -27.35 5.50
C ARG A 18 3.24 -25.86 5.86
N GLY A 19 2.08 -25.22 5.96
CA GLY A 19 1.97 -23.80 6.28
C GLY A 19 2.31 -22.84 5.13
N ILE A 20 2.32 -23.33 3.89
CA ILE A 20 2.66 -22.55 2.70
C ILE A 20 1.42 -22.35 1.83
N ASN A 21 1.17 -21.10 1.41
CA ASN A 21 0.09 -20.76 0.51
C ASN A 21 0.60 -20.61 -0.93
N PHE A 22 0.13 -21.46 -1.84
CA PHE A 22 0.25 -21.21 -3.28
C PHE A 22 -1.01 -20.52 -3.81
N ALA A 23 -0.85 -19.54 -4.70
CA ALA A 23 -1.99 -18.96 -5.38
C ALA A 23 -2.49 -19.92 -6.49
N ARG A 24 -3.66 -20.53 -6.26
CA ARG A 24 -4.31 -21.37 -7.26
C ARG A 24 -5.03 -20.49 -8.28
N VAL A 25 -4.66 -20.61 -9.55
CA VAL A 25 -5.25 -19.86 -10.67
C VAL A 25 -6.33 -20.69 -11.37
N SER A 26 -6.07 -22.00 -11.57
CA SER A 26 -7.00 -22.96 -12.16
C SER A 26 -6.71 -24.37 -11.61
N ASP A 27 -7.36 -25.38 -12.16
CA ASP A 27 -7.11 -26.77 -11.78
C ASP A 27 -5.73 -27.30 -12.21
N THR A 28 -5.09 -26.59 -13.15
CA THR A 28 -3.79 -26.98 -13.73
C THR A 28 -2.73 -25.87 -13.60
N GLU A 29 -2.97 -24.86 -12.74
CA GLU A 29 -2.13 -23.67 -12.73
C GLU A 29 -2.02 -23.09 -11.34
N ILE A 30 -0.79 -22.90 -10.87
CA ILE A 30 -0.45 -22.24 -9.61
C ILE A 30 0.53 -21.10 -9.83
N ARG A 31 0.54 -20.15 -8.92
CA ARG A 31 1.56 -19.11 -8.82
C ARG A 31 2.26 -19.17 -7.47
N VAL A 32 3.56 -18.98 -7.51
CA VAL A 32 4.43 -18.87 -6.34
C VAL A 32 5.16 -17.53 -6.44
N ALA A 33 5.08 -16.72 -5.40
CA ALA A 33 5.85 -15.49 -5.25
C ALA A 33 6.96 -15.72 -4.23
N PHE A 34 8.10 -15.11 -4.48
CA PHE A 34 9.24 -15.08 -3.57
C PHE A 34 9.56 -13.61 -3.29
N ASP A 35 9.94 -13.32 -2.07
CA ASP A 35 10.28 -12.00 -1.57
C ASP A 35 11.51 -12.06 -0.66
N GLU A 36 11.84 -10.96 -0.01
CA GLU A 36 12.99 -10.84 0.89
C GLU A 36 12.86 -11.67 2.19
N GLU A 37 11.67 -12.16 2.52
CA GLU A 37 11.45 -13.05 3.65
C GLU A 37 11.63 -14.53 3.28
N THR A 38 11.79 -14.83 2.02
CA THR A 38 11.99 -16.19 1.54
C THR A 38 13.39 -16.69 1.88
N THR A 39 13.49 -17.63 2.83
CA THR A 39 14.75 -18.26 3.21
C THR A 39 15.14 -19.41 2.27
N GLU A 40 16.40 -19.84 2.32
CA GLU A 40 16.86 -21.00 1.54
C GLU A 40 16.14 -22.28 1.94
N GLU A 41 15.83 -22.44 3.23
CA GLU A 41 15.06 -23.59 3.76
C GLU A 41 13.63 -23.59 3.20
N LEU A 42 12.95 -22.44 3.23
CA LEU A 42 11.61 -22.31 2.66
C LEU A 42 11.61 -22.56 1.15
N PHE A 43 12.63 -22.07 0.45
CA PHE A 43 12.78 -22.33 -0.98
C PHE A 43 12.96 -23.81 -1.27
N ALA A 44 13.82 -24.50 -0.51
CA ALA A 44 14.03 -25.94 -0.65
C ALA A 44 12.73 -26.73 -0.40
N GLU A 45 11.95 -26.33 0.62
CA GLU A 45 10.65 -26.93 0.90
C GLU A 45 9.64 -26.73 -0.23
N VAL A 46 9.60 -25.55 -0.83
CA VAL A 46 8.77 -25.28 -2.02
C VAL A 46 9.17 -26.20 -3.18
N LEU A 47 10.46 -26.36 -3.44
CA LEU A 47 10.93 -27.28 -4.49
C LEU A 47 10.51 -28.73 -4.21
N GLU A 48 10.60 -29.18 -2.96
CA GLU A 48 10.16 -30.53 -2.56
C GLU A 48 8.65 -30.73 -2.77
N ILE A 49 7.84 -29.71 -2.41
CA ILE A 49 6.39 -29.75 -2.63
C ILE A 49 6.08 -29.90 -4.12
N LEU A 50 6.78 -29.16 -4.95
CA LEU A 50 6.62 -29.18 -6.42
C LEU A 50 7.24 -30.41 -7.09
N GLY A 51 7.99 -31.24 -6.35
CA GLY A 51 8.71 -32.39 -6.90
C GLY A 51 9.89 -31.98 -7.79
N LEU A 52 10.39 -30.77 -7.62
CA LEU A 52 11.52 -30.22 -8.37
C LEU A 52 12.84 -30.46 -7.62
N LYS A 53 13.91 -30.55 -8.36
CA LYS A 53 15.27 -30.51 -7.81
C LYS A 53 15.84 -29.12 -7.99
N ASP A 54 16.64 -28.69 -7.02
CA ASP A 54 17.44 -27.47 -7.18
C ASP A 54 18.34 -27.61 -8.42
N CYS A 55 18.38 -26.58 -9.22
CA CYS A 55 19.26 -26.50 -10.38
C CYS A 55 19.99 -25.16 -10.33
N ALA A 56 21.25 -25.16 -10.72
CA ALA A 56 21.99 -23.91 -10.88
C ALA A 56 21.23 -22.96 -11.80
N GLY A 57 20.88 -21.81 -11.29
CA GLY A 57 20.21 -20.77 -12.06
C GLY A 57 21.07 -20.35 -13.26
N LYS A 58 20.44 -19.86 -14.30
CA LYS A 58 21.18 -19.22 -15.40
C LYS A 58 21.78 -17.92 -14.87
N GLU A 59 23.07 -17.75 -15.08
CA GLU A 59 23.72 -16.47 -14.77
C GLU A 59 23.05 -15.32 -15.53
N ILE A 60 22.96 -14.18 -14.88
CA ILE A 60 22.50 -12.96 -15.54
C ILE A 60 23.48 -12.62 -16.66
N PRO A 61 23.02 -12.49 -17.92
CA PRO A 61 23.92 -12.14 -19.03
C PRO A 61 24.75 -10.90 -18.72
N ALA A 62 26.04 -10.93 -19.02
CA ALA A 62 27.00 -9.89 -18.67
C ALA A 62 26.55 -8.47 -19.11
N LYS A 63 25.81 -8.38 -20.21
CA LYS A 63 25.26 -7.10 -20.71
C LYS A 63 24.25 -6.42 -19.75
N PHE A 64 23.67 -7.16 -18.81
CA PHE A 64 22.74 -6.64 -17.82
C PHE A 64 23.40 -6.43 -16.45
N LEU A 65 24.65 -6.87 -16.28
CA LEU A 65 25.36 -6.63 -15.04
C LEU A 65 25.79 -5.16 -14.97
N ARG A 66 25.70 -4.62 -13.77
CA ARG A 66 26.16 -3.25 -13.51
C ARG A 66 27.69 -3.22 -13.59
N THR A 67 28.24 -2.33 -14.40
CA THR A 67 29.66 -2.07 -14.50
C THR A 67 30.11 -0.77 -13.80
N SER A 68 29.14 0.09 -13.48
CA SER A 68 29.41 1.36 -12.78
C SER A 68 29.45 1.18 -11.26
N LYS A 69 30.28 1.97 -10.59
CA LYS A 69 30.23 2.08 -9.12
C LYS A 69 28.90 2.71 -8.69
N TYR A 70 28.37 2.33 -7.54
CA TYR A 70 27.17 2.89 -6.93
C TYR A 70 27.36 3.12 -5.44
N LEU A 71 26.49 3.93 -4.83
CA LEU A 71 26.56 4.30 -3.41
C LEU A 71 27.95 4.78 -2.98
N THR A 72 28.62 5.57 -3.85
CA THR A 72 29.99 6.03 -3.62
C THR A 72 30.08 7.23 -2.69
N HIS A 73 28.96 7.89 -2.39
CA HIS A 73 28.94 9.02 -1.45
C HIS A 73 29.26 8.51 -0.02
N PRO A 74 30.09 9.24 0.75
CA PRO A 74 30.50 8.81 2.09
C PRO A 74 29.35 8.48 3.04
N VAL A 75 28.20 9.13 2.90
CA VAL A 75 27.01 8.91 3.74
C VAL A 75 26.57 7.44 3.77
N PHE A 76 26.75 6.73 2.66
CA PHE A 76 26.41 5.30 2.55
C PHE A 76 27.46 4.38 3.19
N ASN A 77 28.59 4.93 3.63
CA ASN A 77 29.76 4.13 4.06
C ASN A 77 30.28 4.54 5.44
N THR A 78 29.58 5.40 6.17
CA THR A 78 30.07 5.95 7.45
C THR A 78 29.12 5.76 8.63
N ASN A 79 27.85 5.47 8.38
CA ASN A 79 26.80 5.40 9.43
C ASN A 79 26.34 3.95 9.63
N HIS A 80 27.27 3.07 10.03
CA HIS A 80 27.01 1.62 10.11
C HIS A 80 26.52 1.15 11.50
N SER A 81 26.50 1.99 12.53
CA SER A 81 25.95 1.64 13.83
C SER A 81 24.64 2.38 14.07
N GLU A 82 23.78 1.82 14.91
CA GLU A 82 22.55 2.46 15.35
C GLU A 82 22.80 3.88 15.88
N THR A 83 23.76 4.04 16.77
CA THR A 83 24.13 5.34 17.34
C THR A 83 24.59 6.34 16.27
N ALA A 84 25.40 5.90 15.32
CA ALA A 84 25.87 6.76 14.22
C ALA A 84 24.70 7.19 13.32
N MET A 85 23.79 6.28 13.02
CA MET A 85 22.59 6.57 12.23
C MET A 85 21.65 7.53 12.97
N MET A 86 21.38 7.32 14.25
CA MET A 86 20.56 8.22 15.06
C MET A 86 21.14 9.65 15.10
N ARG A 87 22.45 9.78 15.27
CA ARG A 87 23.13 11.10 15.24
C ARG A 87 23.06 11.74 13.86
N TYR A 88 23.23 10.95 12.82
CA TYR A 88 23.11 11.43 11.45
C TYR A 88 21.71 11.94 11.15
N LEU A 89 20.66 11.19 11.50
CA LEU A 89 19.26 11.60 11.35
C LEU A 89 18.96 12.87 12.15
N ARG A 90 19.47 12.96 13.37
CA ARG A 90 19.32 14.18 14.18
C ARG A 90 19.99 15.39 13.52
N ASN A 91 21.20 15.23 13.00
CA ASN A 91 21.88 16.30 12.27
C ASN A 91 21.12 16.77 11.04
N LEU A 92 20.46 15.87 10.34
CA LEU A 92 19.58 16.23 9.21
C LEU A 92 18.34 17.00 9.68
N ALA A 93 17.67 16.49 10.71
CA ALA A 93 16.50 17.13 11.28
C ALA A 93 16.79 18.54 11.84
N ASP A 94 18.01 18.78 12.36
CA ASP A 94 18.43 20.07 12.90
C ASP A 94 18.69 21.15 11.84
N LYS A 95 18.78 20.76 10.57
CA LYS A 95 18.99 21.72 9.46
C LYS A 95 17.70 22.40 8.98
N ASP A 96 16.57 21.91 9.37
CA ASP A 96 15.25 22.39 8.96
C ASP A 96 14.22 22.25 10.09
N LEU A 97 12.97 22.56 9.80
CA LEU A 97 11.85 22.38 10.71
C LEU A 97 11.70 20.90 11.08
N ALA A 98 11.56 20.61 12.36
CA ALA A 98 11.34 19.27 12.86
C ALA A 98 10.12 19.21 13.76
N LEU A 99 9.35 18.11 13.68
CA LEU A 99 8.06 17.93 14.35
C LEU A 99 8.16 17.95 15.88
N ASP A 100 9.33 17.61 16.44
CA ASP A 100 9.56 17.52 17.87
C ASP A 100 9.81 18.88 18.54
N ARG A 101 9.97 19.97 17.77
CA ARG A 101 10.34 21.28 18.30
C ARG A 101 9.78 22.49 17.58
N THR A 102 8.95 22.30 16.57
CA THR A 102 8.37 23.41 15.80
C THR A 102 6.89 23.23 15.56
N MET A 103 6.18 24.35 15.48
CA MET A 103 4.83 24.38 14.94
C MET A 103 4.93 24.44 13.41
N ILE A 104 4.30 23.50 12.71
CA ILE A 104 4.26 23.49 11.26
C ILE A 104 3.06 24.30 10.79
N PRO A 105 3.26 25.30 9.91
CA PRO A 105 2.23 26.23 9.50
C PRO A 105 1.13 25.61 8.63
N LEU A 106 1.40 24.44 8.04
CA LEU A 106 0.43 23.70 7.26
C LEU A 106 0.00 22.46 8.04
N GLY A 107 -1.31 22.27 8.23
CA GLY A 107 -1.91 21.05 8.76
C GLY A 107 -1.72 19.89 7.78
N SER A 108 -0.50 19.72 7.29
CA SER A 108 -0.18 18.75 6.25
C SER A 108 -0.50 17.33 6.69
N CYS A 109 -1.07 16.56 5.81
CA CYS A 109 -1.23 15.12 5.94
C CYS A 109 0.11 14.37 6.15
N THR A 110 1.23 15.04 6.00
CA THR A 110 2.57 14.50 6.28
C THR A 110 2.94 14.51 7.76
N MET A 111 2.14 15.12 8.61
CA MET A 111 2.39 15.28 10.04
C MET A 111 1.90 14.09 10.86
N LYS A 112 2.45 12.92 10.61
CA LYS A 112 2.09 11.70 11.34
C LYS A 112 2.99 11.51 12.55
N LEU A 113 2.70 12.21 13.64
CA LEU A 113 3.30 11.91 14.93
C LEU A 113 2.57 10.71 15.53
N ASN A 114 3.21 9.56 15.50
CA ASN A 114 2.72 8.37 16.18
C ASN A 114 3.60 8.09 17.41
N SER A 115 3.01 7.52 18.46
CA SER A 115 3.80 7.04 19.59
C SER A 115 4.68 5.86 19.15
N VAL A 116 5.83 5.69 19.82
CA VAL A 116 6.71 4.54 19.56
C VAL A 116 5.96 3.21 19.76
N THR A 117 5.11 3.15 20.78
CA THR A 117 4.30 1.95 21.08
C THR A 117 3.32 1.61 19.94
N GLU A 118 2.71 2.61 19.31
CA GLU A 118 1.85 2.39 18.13
C GLU A 118 2.63 1.85 16.94
N MET A 119 3.84 2.41 16.73
CA MET A 119 4.72 1.97 15.63
C MET A 119 5.33 0.59 15.88
N GLU A 120 5.55 0.22 17.13
CA GLU A 120 6.06 -1.11 17.48
C GLU A 120 5.12 -2.21 17.00
N ALA A 121 3.82 -2.05 17.19
CA ALA A 121 2.82 -3.05 16.81
C ALA A 121 2.82 -3.39 15.31
N VAL A 122 3.14 -2.43 14.43
CA VAL A 122 3.19 -2.68 12.97
C VAL A 122 4.41 -3.48 12.55
N THR A 123 5.41 -3.64 13.42
CA THR A 123 6.61 -4.45 13.16
C THR A 123 6.45 -5.91 13.60
N TRP A 124 5.39 -6.26 14.29
CA TRP A 124 5.14 -7.64 14.70
C TRP A 124 4.87 -8.51 13.46
N PRO A 125 5.52 -9.69 13.35
CA PRO A 125 5.37 -10.55 12.16
C PRO A 125 3.92 -10.88 11.82
N GLU A 126 3.06 -11.02 12.83
CA GLU A 126 1.64 -11.32 12.65
C GLU A 126 0.88 -10.23 11.87
N PHE A 127 1.42 -9.01 11.83
CA PHE A 127 0.89 -7.90 11.03
C PHE A 127 1.78 -7.58 9.82
N ALA A 128 3.10 -7.52 10.02
CA ALA A 128 4.05 -7.09 8.98
C ALA A 128 4.19 -8.12 7.85
N SER A 129 4.22 -9.42 8.21
CA SER A 129 4.49 -10.51 7.26
C SER A 129 3.22 -11.17 6.69
N LEU A 130 2.03 -10.64 7.00
CA LEU A 130 0.79 -11.18 6.47
C LEU A 130 0.56 -10.72 5.03
N HIS A 131 0.53 -11.66 4.09
CA HIS A 131 0.25 -11.34 2.69
C HIS A 131 -1.19 -10.79 2.52
N PRO A 132 -1.41 -9.72 1.71
CA PRO A 132 -2.73 -9.10 1.52
C PRO A 132 -3.80 -10.06 1.01
N PHE A 133 -3.42 -11.09 0.26
CA PHE A 133 -4.31 -12.12 -0.28
C PHE A 133 -4.27 -13.44 0.52
N ALA A 134 -3.78 -13.41 1.77
CA ALA A 134 -3.88 -14.56 2.64
C ALA A 134 -5.35 -15.01 2.79
N PRO A 135 -5.64 -16.33 2.86
CA PRO A 135 -6.98 -16.86 3.08
C PRO A 135 -7.69 -16.22 4.27
N ALA A 136 -9.00 -16.12 4.19
CA ALA A 136 -9.81 -15.42 5.20
C ALA A 136 -9.70 -16.03 6.61
N ASP A 137 -9.58 -17.33 6.69
CA ASP A 137 -9.38 -18.09 7.92
C ASP A 137 -8.00 -17.90 8.55
N GLN A 138 -7.01 -17.52 7.74
CA GLN A 138 -5.65 -17.21 8.20
C GLN A 138 -5.48 -15.72 8.58
N SER A 139 -6.46 -14.86 8.30
CA SER A 139 -6.40 -13.41 8.52
C SER A 139 -7.49 -12.88 9.46
N VAL A 140 -8.03 -13.72 10.34
CA VAL A 140 -9.16 -13.40 11.22
C VAL A 140 -8.87 -12.18 12.10
N GLY A 141 -7.68 -12.08 12.69
CA GLY A 141 -7.28 -10.97 13.55
C GLY A 141 -7.26 -9.64 12.81
N SER A 142 -6.62 -9.58 11.64
CA SER A 142 -6.55 -8.38 10.80
C SER A 142 -7.95 -7.96 10.31
N ARG A 143 -8.79 -8.91 9.92
CA ARG A 143 -10.19 -8.63 9.53
C ARG A 143 -11.02 -8.07 10.69
N LYS A 144 -10.81 -8.59 11.90
CA LYS A 144 -11.47 -8.06 13.11
C LYS A 144 -11.04 -6.62 13.37
N LEU A 145 -9.74 -6.33 13.28
CA LEU A 145 -9.20 -4.98 13.44
C LEU A 145 -9.82 -4.01 12.44
N ILE A 146 -9.81 -4.37 11.16
CA ILE A 146 -10.39 -3.54 10.07
C ILE A 146 -11.88 -3.30 10.33
N LYS A 147 -12.61 -4.34 10.70
CA LYS A 147 -14.05 -4.21 10.98
C LYS A 147 -14.32 -3.28 12.15
N GLN A 148 -13.62 -3.45 13.27
CA GLN A 148 -13.79 -2.60 14.45
C GLN A 148 -13.51 -1.12 14.13
N LEU A 149 -12.42 -0.84 13.42
CA LEU A 149 -12.08 0.52 13.04
C LEU A 149 -13.13 1.10 12.08
N SER A 150 -13.60 0.34 11.12
CA SER A 150 -14.68 0.77 10.22
C SER A 150 -15.96 1.09 10.98
N ASP A 151 -16.37 0.24 11.92
CA ASP A 151 -17.56 0.45 12.74
C ASP A 151 -17.43 1.73 13.60
N TRP A 152 -16.27 1.98 14.18
CA TRP A 152 -16.01 3.20 14.94
C TRP A 152 -16.07 4.47 14.08
N LEU A 153 -15.47 4.41 12.88
CA LEU A 153 -15.51 5.54 11.95
C LEU A 153 -16.93 5.82 11.46
N VAL A 154 -17.72 4.80 11.17
CA VAL A 154 -19.16 4.95 10.86
C VAL A 154 -19.89 5.65 12.02
N ALA A 155 -19.66 5.20 13.25
CA ALA A 155 -20.31 5.78 14.43
C ALA A 155 -19.91 7.26 14.67
N ILE A 156 -18.63 7.61 14.42
CA ILE A 156 -18.10 8.96 14.63
C ILE A 156 -18.58 9.92 13.53
N THR A 157 -18.62 9.47 12.29
CA THR A 157 -18.91 10.33 11.13
C THR A 157 -20.38 10.39 10.76
N GLY A 158 -21.16 9.37 11.15
CA GLY A 158 -22.56 9.21 10.76
C GLY A 158 -22.78 8.77 9.31
N TYR A 159 -21.71 8.33 8.61
CA TYR A 159 -21.84 7.74 7.28
C TYR A 159 -22.39 6.31 7.35
N ASP A 160 -23.01 5.86 6.26
CA ASP A 160 -23.52 4.48 6.16
C ASP A 160 -22.41 3.43 6.02
N ALA A 161 -21.28 3.80 5.44
CA ALA A 161 -20.13 2.92 5.23
C ALA A 161 -18.80 3.68 5.17
N VAL A 162 -17.72 2.98 5.48
CA VAL A 162 -16.35 3.48 5.42
C VAL A 162 -15.47 2.44 4.75
N SER A 163 -14.56 2.88 3.89
CA SER A 163 -13.50 2.06 3.31
C SER A 163 -12.13 2.48 3.87
N LEU A 164 -11.35 1.53 4.34
CA LEU A 164 -9.96 1.72 4.79
C LEU A 164 -8.93 1.37 3.72
N GLN A 165 -9.36 1.08 2.48
CA GLN A 165 -8.47 0.70 1.37
C GLN A 165 -7.55 1.83 0.87
N PRO A 166 -7.99 3.11 0.79
CA PRO A 166 -7.13 4.18 0.32
C PRO A 166 -5.89 4.36 1.22
N ASN A 167 -4.71 4.44 0.61
CA ASN A 167 -3.44 4.59 1.32
C ASN A 167 -3.06 6.05 1.61
N ALA A 168 -3.75 7.00 1.00
CA ALA A 168 -3.52 8.44 1.17
C ALA A 168 -4.82 9.21 0.98
N GLY A 169 -4.84 10.50 1.45
CA GLY A 169 -6.00 11.38 1.29
C GLY A 169 -6.45 11.53 -0.15
N SER A 170 -5.51 11.72 -1.08
CA SER A 170 -5.83 11.83 -2.51
C SER A 170 -6.45 10.56 -3.11
N GLN A 171 -6.06 9.39 -2.63
CA GLN A 171 -6.66 8.12 -3.04
C GLN A 171 -8.06 7.94 -2.46
N GLY A 172 -8.31 8.42 -1.24
CA GLY A 172 -9.64 8.45 -0.63
C GLY A 172 -10.59 9.35 -1.40
N GLU A 173 -10.12 10.53 -1.77
CA GLU A 173 -10.85 11.47 -2.62
C GLU A 173 -11.20 10.87 -3.99
N PHE A 174 -10.23 10.27 -4.65
CA PHE A 174 -10.43 9.58 -5.93
C PHE A 174 -11.41 8.41 -5.80
N ALA A 175 -11.28 7.58 -4.76
CA ALA A 175 -12.19 6.45 -4.51
C ALA A 175 -13.63 6.93 -4.31
N GLY A 176 -13.83 8.04 -3.57
CA GLY A 176 -15.13 8.66 -3.37
C GLY A 176 -15.75 9.15 -4.70
N LEU A 177 -14.95 9.81 -5.53
CA LEU A 177 -15.41 10.29 -6.84
C LEU A 177 -15.72 9.14 -7.81
N LEU A 178 -14.94 8.05 -7.77
CA LEU A 178 -15.26 6.83 -8.53
C LEU A 178 -16.59 6.20 -8.07
N ALA A 179 -16.85 6.16 -6.77
CA ALA A 179 -18.10 5.65 -6.24
C ALA A 179 -19.30 6.49 -6.71
N ILE A 180 -19.17 7.83 -6.68
CA ILE A 180 -20.20 8.76 -7.18
C ILE A 180 -20.40 8.55 -8.69
N ARG A 181 -19.32 8.44 -9.46
CA ARG A 181 -19.40 8.20 -10.90
C ARG A 181 -20.11 6.88 -11.21
N ASN A 182 -19.71 5.80 -10.56
CA ASN A 182 -20.34 4.48 -10.72
C ASN A 182 -21.81 4.49 -10.32
N TYR A 183 -22.17 5.23 -9.28
CA TYR A 183 -23.59 5.39 -8.90
C TYR A 183 -24.41 6.01 -10.02
N HIS A 184 -23.94 7.10 -10.63
CA HIS A 184 -24.64 7.73 -11.74
C HIS A 184 -24.72 6.83 -12.98
N ASP A 185 -23.60 6.17 -13.33
CA ASP A 185 -23.54 5.28 -14.48
C ASP A 185 -24.48 4.07 -14.34
N SER A 186 -24.56 3.49 -13.14
CA SER A 186 -25.46 2.35 -12.86
C SER A 186 -26.94 2.69 -12.97
N ARG A 187 -27.27 3.99 -12.89
CA ARG A 187 -28.65 4.51 -13.02
C ARG A 187 -28.98 5.05 -14.41
N GLY A 188 -28.01 5.00 -15.34
CA GLY A 188 -28.16 5.58 -16.68
C GLY A 188 -27.96 7.10 -16.75
N ASP A 189 -27.54 7.74 -15.65
CA ASP A 189 -27.33 9.20 -15.53
C ASP A 189 -25.93 9.60 -16.02
N GLN A 190 -25.46 9.06 -17.12
CA GLN A 190 -24.08 9.30 -17.64
C GLN A 190 -23.80 10.77 -17.94
N ALA A 191 -24.82 11.57 -18.19
CA ALA A 191 -24.69 13.01 -18.41
C ALA A 191 -24.29 13.80 -17.15
N ARG A 192 -24.47 13.23 -15.95
CA ARG A 192 -24.03 13.83 -14.68
C ARG A 192 -22.53 13.59 -14.47
N ASN A 193 -21.72 14.21 -15.30
CA ASN A 193 -20.25 14.04 -15.31
C ASN A 193 -19.49 15.35 -15.05
N ILE A 194 -20.15 16.40 -14.58
CA ILE A 194 -19.50 17.66 -14.22
C ILE A 194 -19.19 17.65 -12.73
N CYS A 195 -17.96 17.99 -12.37
CA CYS A 195 -17.51 18.25 -11.01
C CYS A 195 -17.22 19.73 -10.83
N LEU A 196 -17.97 20.39 -9.97
CA LEU A 196 -17.76 21.80 -9.64
C LEU A 196 -16.66 21.89 -8.59
N ILE A 197 -15.59 22.64 -8.89
CA ILE A 197 -14.42 22.81 -8.01
C ILE A 197 -14.28 24.26 -7.64
N PRO A 198 -14.34 24.63 -6.36
CA PRO A 198 -14.08 26.01 -5.92
C PRO A 198 -12.66 26.45 -6.29
N SER A 199 -12.49 27.72 -6.68
CA SER A 199 -11.16 28.28 -7.01
C SER A 199 -10.18 28.23 -5.84
N SER A 200 -10.68 28.14 -4.59
CA SER A 200 -9.89 27.97 -3.37
C SER A 200 -9.51 26.50 -3.07
N ALA A 201 -10.00 25.53 -3.87
CA ALA A 201 -9.75 24.12 -3.61
C ALA A 201 -8.29 23.73 -3.86
N HIS A 202 -7.84 22.69 -3.16
CA HIS A 202 -6.55 22.09 -3.43
C HIS A 202 -6.51 21.46 -4.83
N GLY A 203 -5.36 21.51 -5.51
CA GLY A 203 -5.21 20.97 -6.87
C GLY A 203 -5.57 19.50 -7.02
N THR A 204 -5.44 18.71 -5.95
CA THR A 204 -5.81 17.29 -5.90
C THR A 204 -7.29 17.07 -6.24
N ASN A 205 -8.19 18.00 -5.83
CA ASN A 205 -9.63 17.88 -6.09
C ASN A 205 -9.93 17.81 -7.59
N ALA A 206 -9.35 18.74 -8.36
CA ALA A 206 -9.49 18.74 -9.81
C ALA A 206 -8.85 17.52 -10.47
N ALA A 207 -7.65 17.13 -10.00
CA ALA A 207 -6.94 15.96 -10.53
C ALA A 207 -7.74 14.67 -10.32
N SER A 208 -8.25 14.45 -9.12
CA SER A 208 -9.07 13.27 -8.79
C SER A 208 -10.37 13.22 -9.59
N ALA A 209 -11.02 14.37 -9.83
CA ALA A 209 -12.22 14.45 -10.65
C ALA A 209 -11.95 14.05 -12.12
N VAL A 210 -10.85 14.54 -12.69
CA VAL A 210 -10.44 14.17 -14.06
C VAL A 210 -10.13 12.68 -14.15
N MET A 211 -9.39 12.13 -13.17
CA MET A 211 -9.07 10.71 -13.12
C MET A 211 -10.33 9.83 -13.01
N ALA A 212 -11.37 10.32 -12.33
CA ALA A 212 -12.67 9.65 -12.25
C ALA A 212 -13.53 9.81 -13.52
N GLY A 213 -13.01 10.42 -14.58
CA GLY A 213 -13.73 10.64 -15.84
C GLY A 213 -14.74 11.78 -15.80
N MET A 214 -14.62 12.69 -14.82
CA MET A 214 -15.49 13.87 -14.71
C MET A 214 -14.88 15.08 -15.41
N LYS A 215 -15.74 16.00 -15.84
CA LYS A 215 -15.34 17.31 -16.39
C LYS A 215 -15.28 18.32 -15.26
N VAL A 216 -14.15 18.97 -15.08
CA VAL A 216 -13.97 19.98 -14.05
C VAL A 216 -14.48 21.33 -14.55
N VAL A 217 -15.30 21.97 -13.74
CA VAL A 217 -15.70 23.37 -13.90
C VAL A 217 -15.27 24.10 -12.64
N VAL A 218 -14.39 25.06 -12.78
CA VAL A 218 -13.95 25.91 -11.66
C VAL A 218 -14.99 26.99 -11.42
N ILE A 219 -15.39 27.15 -10.17
CA ILE A 219 -16.31 28.17 -9.69
C ILE A 219 -15.55 29.18 -8.82
N ASP A 220 -15.87 30.46 -8.98
CA ASP A 220 -15.26 31.51 -8.18
C ASP A 220 -15.75 31.46 -6.72
N CYS A 221 -14.90 31.92 -5.85
CA CYS A 221 -15.23 32.16 -4.44
C CYS A 221 -15.36 33.67 -4.17
N ASP A 222 -16.21 34.03 -3.23
CA ASP A 222 -16.31 35.40 -2.71
C ASP A 222 -15.09 35.76 -1.84
N GLU A 223 -15.04 37.00 -1.36
CA GLU A 223 -13.95 37.51 -0.50
C GLU A 223 -13.81 36.75 0.82
N ASN A 224 -14.84 36.01 1.24
CA ASN A 224 -14.85 35.18 2.45
C ASN A 224 -14.52 33.71 2.16
N GLY A 225 -14.27 33.37 0.90
CA GLY A 225 -13.98 31.98 0.47
C GLY A 225 -15.22 31.12 0.24
N ASN A 226 -16.43 31.68 0.30
CA ASN A 226 -17.66 30.96 0.00
C ASN A 226 -17.82 30.82 -1.52
N VAL A 227 -18.41 29.70 -1.93
CA VAL A 227 -18.72 29.48 -3.34
C VAL A 227 -19.78 30.45 -3.80
N SER A 228 -19.48 31.19 -4.87
CA SER A 228 -20.46 32.05 -5.54
C SER A 228 -21.44 31.19 -6.35
N VAL A 229 -22.70 31.22 -6.02
CA VAL A 229 -23.78 30.50 -6.71
C VAL A 229 -24.45 31.41 -7.74
#